data_05a3e5e72183cb5f0727fcb47221f582
#
_entry.id   05a3e5e72183cb5f0727fcb47221f582
#
_cell.length_a   1.000
_cell.length_b   1.000
_cell.length_c   1.000
_cell.angle_alpha   90.00
_cell.angle_beta   90.00
_cell.angle_gamma   90.00
#
_symmetry.space_group_name_H-M   'P 1'
#
loop_
_entity.id
_entity.type
_entity.pdbx_description
1 polymer ?
#
loop_
_entity_poly.entity_id
_entity_poly.type
_entity_poly.pdbx_seq_one_letter_code
_entity_poly.pdbx_strand_id
1 'polypeptide(L)'
;MLNTLKKSLFVTLFMLCGSAYAELPQDYKVVLLTENFPPFNMAVDDKNFARDDGIDGISADIVREMFKRAGIDYTLTLRFPWDRLYRLTLEKPNYGLFSTTYTEERKPLFKWVGPIAKTGWVLLAAPGNDIKVSTLQDAAKYRIGAYKNDAVSQ
;
A
#
# COMPACT_ATOMS: atom_id res chain seq x y z
N MET A 1 17.52 -26.16 -51.08
CA MET A 1 17.31 -24.71 -50.95
C MET A 1 16.05 -24.33 -50.17
N LEU A 2 14.92 -24.97 -50.38
CA LEU A 2 13.65 -24.59 -49.68
C LEU A 2 13.68 -24.82 -48.15
N ASN A 3 14.38 -25.85 -47.67
CA ASN A 3 14.48 -26.16 -46.24
C ASN A 3 15.43 -25.22 -45.45
N THR A 4 16.45 -24.68 -46.11
CA THR A 4 17.34 -23.68 -45.51
C THR A 4 16.66 -22.32 -45.37
N LEU A 5 15.82 -21.95 -46.34
CA LEU A 5 15.06 -20.72 -46.33
C LEU A 5 14.01 -20.72 -45.19
N LYS A 6 13.31 -21.87 -44.95
CA LYS A 6 12.35 -22.04 -43.85
C LYS A 6 13.02 -21.97 -42.47
N LYS A 7 14.21 -22.53 -42.31
CA LYS A 7 14.96 -22.46 -41.04
C LYS A 7 15.48 -21.05 -40.78
N SER A 8 15.94 -20.34 -41.81
CA SER A 8 16.37 -18.94 -41.65
C SER A 8 15.22 -18.01 -41.28
N LEU A 9 14.02 -18.18 -41.88
CA LEU A 9 12.85 -17.40 -41.57
C LEU A 9 12.35 -17.63 -40.13
N PHE A 10 12.46 -18.85 -39.61
CA PHE A 10 12.06 -19.18 -38.23
C PHE A 10 13.00 -18.59 -37.20
N VAL A 11 14.31 -18.55 -37.46
CA VAL A 11 15.32 -17.93 -36.58
C VAL A 11 15.16 -16.40 -36.56
N THR A 12 14.87 -15.80 -37.71
CA THR A 12 14.64 -14.32 -37.75
C THR A 12 13.39 -13.89 -37.04
N LEU A 13 12.32 -14.70 -37.08
CA LEU A 13 11.07 -14.42 -36.36
C LEU A 13 11.23 -14.53 -34.82
N PHE A 14 12.11 -15.40 -34.35
CA PHE A 14 12.38 -15.57 -32.92
C PHE A 14 13.22 -14.44 -32.32
N MET A 15 14.05 -13.77 -33.14
CA MET A 15 14.83 -12.60 -32.70
C MET A 15 14.03 -11.30 -32.62
N LEU A 16 12.82 -11.25 -33.18
CA LEU A 16 11.91 -10.09 -33.11
C LEU A 16 11.01 -10.09 -31.87
N CYS A 17 11.02 -11.15 -31.04
CA CYS A 17 10.42 -11.15 -29.72
C CYS A 17 11.32 -10.43 -28.70
N GLY A 18 11.76 -9.23 -29.02
CA GLY A 18 12.31 -8.29 -28.04
C GLY A 18 11.24 -8.03 -26.98
N SER A 19 11.60 -8.20 -25.72
CA SER A 19 10.73 -7.87 -24.58
C SER A 19 10.22 -6.44 -24.77
N ALA A 20 8.97 -6.28 -25.14
CA ALA A 20 8.31 -5.00 -25.14
C ALA A 20 8.12 -4.60 -23.66
N TYR A 21 9.15 -4.01 -23.06
CA TYR A 21 8.95 -3.28 -21.83
C TYR A 21 8.07 -2.09 -22.18
N ALA A 22 6.85 -2.08 -21.66
CA ALA A 22 6.00 -0.90 -21.73
C ALA A 22 6.71 0.20 -20.93
N GLU A 23 7.36 1.11 -21.65
CA GLU A 23 8.00 2.26 -21.02
C GLU A 23 6.91 3.16 -20.44
N LEU A 24 7.05 3.49 -19.16
CA LEU A 24 6.10 4.42 -18.53
C LEU A 24 6.22 5.79 -19.21
N PRO A 25 5.12 6.55 -19.34
CA PRO A 25 5.21 7.93 -19.81
C PRO A 25 6.26 8.71 -19.03
N GLN A 26 6.99 9.63 -19.68
CA GLN A 26 8.07 10.40 -19.05
C GLN A 26 7.63 11.25 -17.86
N ASP A 27 6.34 11.62 -17.83
CA ASP A 27 5.71 12.39 -16.76
C ASP A 27 4.91 11.52 -15.78
N TYR A 28 5.04 10.18 -15.86
CA TYR A 28 4.32 9.27 -14.98
C TYR A 28 4.78 9.44 -13.54
N LYS A 29 3.84 9.79 -12.67
CA LYS A 29 4.09 10.02 -11.25
C LYS A 29 3.03 9.35 -10.39
N VAL A 30 3.47 8.68 -9.33
CA VAL A 30 2.58 8.05 -8.36
C VAL A 30 2.37 8.98 -7.17
N VAL A 31 1.12 9.12 -6.73
CA VAL A 31 0.76 9.83 -5.51
C VAL A 31 0.58 8.83 -4.38
N LEU A 32 1.53 8.75 -3.47
CA LEU A 32 1.51 7.86 -2.32
C LEU A 32 0.89 8.53 -1.12
N LEU A 33 -0.06 7.87 -0.52
CA LEU A 33 -0.78 8.34 0.66
C LEU A 33 -0.58 7.38 1.83
N THR A 34 -0.52 7.95 3.03
CA THR A 34 -0.51 7.21 4.30
C THR A 34 -1.10 8.07 5.41
N GLU A 35 -1.31 7.49 6.58
CA GLU A 35 -1.66 8.21 7.81
C GLU A 35 -0.65 7.92 8.92
N ASN A 36 -0.81 8.48 10.11
CA ASN A 36 0.06 8.18 11.24
C ASN A 36 -0.16 6.75 11.73
N PHE A 37 0.89 5.94 11.68
CA PHE A 37 0.95 4.58 12.22
C PHE A 37 2.37 4.28 12.71
N PRO A 38 2.81 4.92 13.81
CA PRO A 38 4.16 4.71 14.34
C PRO A 38 4.36 3.27 14.83
N PRO A 39 5.56 2.69 14.67
CA PRO A 39 6.78 3.29 14.11
C PRO A 39 6.90 3.12 12.59
N PHE A 40 5.85 2.72 11.89
CA PHE A 40 5.91 2.38 10.46
C PHE A 40 5.89 3.62 9.55
N ASN A 41 5.02 4.56 9.83
CA ASN A 41 4.91 5.84 9.13
C ASN A 41 4.32 6.89 10.07
N MET A 42 4.94 8.05 10.15
CA MET A 42 4.54 9.10 11.07
C MET A 42 5.03 10.47 10.62
N ALA A 43 4.28 11.51 10.98
CA ALA A 43 4.76 12.86 10.81
C ALA A 43 5.80 13.18 11.90
N VAL A 44 6.93 13.78 11.53
CA VAL A 44 8.01 14.11 12.47
C VAL A 44 7.63 15.22 13.48
N ASP A 45 6.57 15.97 13.18
CA ASP A 45 6.06 17.05 14.03
C ASP A 45 4.76 16.66 14.78
N ASP A 46 4.44 15.37 14.84
CA ASP A 46 3.24 14.79 15.47
C ASP A 46 1.90 15.32 14.92
N LYS A 47 1.91 16.00 13.77
CA LYS A 47 0.69 16.47 13.13
C LYS A 47 0.04 15.38 12.25
N ASN A 48 -1.21 15.65 11.85
CA ASN A 48 -1.98 14.78 10.97
C ASN A 48 -1.83 15.12 9.48
N PHE A 49 -0.77 15.84 9.14
CA PHE A 49 -0.41 16.19 7.77
C PHE A 49 1.09 16.42 7.67
N ALA A 50 1.72 15.71 6.73
CA ALA A 50 3.10 15.93 6.34
C ALA A 50 3.32 15.61 4.86
N ARG A 51 4.32 16.23 4.26
CA ARG A 51 4.88 15.85 2.96
C ARG A 51 6.14 15.01 3.17
N ASP A 52 6.71 14.51 2.09
CA ASP A 52 7.78 13.52 2.10
C ASP A 52 8.92 13.80 3.11
N ASP A 53 9.43 15.01 3.14
CA ASP A 53 10.50 15.46 4.04
C ASP A 53 10.08 15.50 5.53
N GLY A 54 8.79 15.59 5.80
CA GLY A 54 8.21 15.58 7.14
C GLY A 54 7.63 14.22 7.55
N ILE A 55 7.91 13.15 6.80
CA ILE A 55 7.43 11.80 7.11
C ILE A 55 8.60 10.89 7.45
N ASP A 56 8.50 10.16 8.55
CA ASP A 56 9.48 9.20 9.01
C ASP A 56 8.84 7.83 9.21
N GLY A 57 9.66 6.80 9.40
CA GLY A 57 9.25 5.45 9.77
C GLY A 57 9.67 4.36 8.81
N ILE A 58 9.65 3.14 9.34
CA ILE A 58 10.17 1.93 8.68
C ILE A 58 9.53 1.70 7.30
N SER A 59 8.21 1.84 7.21
CA SER A 59 7.50 1.66 5.94
C SER A 59 7.76 2.80 4.96
N ALA A 60 7.90 4.02 5.46
CA ALA A 60 8.22 5.19 4.64
C ALA A 60 9.59 4.99 3.96
N ASP A 61 10.59 4.53 4.70
CA ASP A 61 11.93 4.27 4.16
C ASP A 61 11.94 3.14 3.13
N ILE A 62 11.23 2.04 3.41
CA ILE A 62 11.09 0.93 2.45
C ILE A 62 10.45 1.42 1.15
N VAL A 63 9.37 2.20 1.24
CA VAL A 63 8.65 2.71 0.07
C VAL A 63 9.54 3.66 -0.74
N ARG A 64 10.26 4.58 -0.09
CA ARG A 64 11.23 5.45 -0.76
C ARG A 64 12.29 4.66 -1.53
N GLU A 65 12.87 3.65 -0.89
CA GLU A 65 13.90 2.82 -1.52
C GLU A 65 13.33 1.99 -2.69
N MET A 66 12.10 1.48 -2.56
CA MET A 66 11.42 0.77 -3.65
C MET A 66 11.22 1.66 -4.88
N PHE A 67 10.69 2.87 -4.71
CA PHE A 67 10.46 3.81 -5.82
C PHE A 67 11.77 4.29 -6.45
N LYS A 68 12.78 4.55 -5.62
CA LYS A 68 14.14 4.88 -6.08
C LYS A 68 14.73 3.77 -6.96
N ARG A 69 14.63 2.50 -6.55
CA ARG A 69 15.11 1.35 -7.33
C ARG A 69 14.31 1.13 -8.60
N ALA A 70 13.01 1.38 -8.55
CA ALA A 70 12.14 1.25 -9.71
C ALA A 70 12.33 2.38 -10.73
N GLY A 71 12.97 3.49 -10.36
CA GLY A 71 13.12 4.67 -11.22
C GLY A 71 11.78 5.35 -11.51
N ILE A 72 10.81 5.24 -10.60
CA ILE A 72 9.46 5.81 -10.76
C ILE A 72 9.34 7.04 -9.86
N ASP A 73 8.97 8.16 -10.46
CA ASP A 73 8.68 9.39 -9.72
C ASP A 73 7.45 9.25 -8.82
N TYR A 74 7.51 9.81 -7.63
CA TYR A 74 6.40 9.80 -6.70
C TYR A 74 6.29 11.11 -5.91
N THR A 75 5.15 11.29 -5.27
CA THR A 75 4.97 12.19 -4.14
C THR A 75 4.44 11.39 -2.97
N LEU A 76 4.92 11.67 -1.76
CA LEU A 76 4.46 11.02 -0.55
C LEU A 76 3.78 12.07 0.33
N THR A 77 2.59 11.73 0.82
CA THR A 77 1.80 12.61 1.69
C THR A 77 1.16 11.79 2.81
N LEU A 78 1.41 12.20 4.03
CA LEU A 78 0.71 11.73 5.21
C LEU A 78 -0.43 12.70 5.52
N ARG A 79 -1.63 12.17 5.73
CA ARG A 79 -2.81 12.98 6.07
C ARG A 79 -3.91 12.15 6.72
N PHE A 80 -4.81 12.83 7.39
CA PHE A 80 -5.99 12.29 8.06
C PHE A 80 -7.28 12.81 7.40
N PRO A 81 -8.41 12.13 7.47
CA PRO A 81 -8.64 10.79 8.02
C PRO A 81 -8.42 9.65 6.99
N TRP A 82 -8.21 8.44 7.48
CA TRP A 82 -8.04 7.21 6.70
C TRP A 82 -9.10 7.02 5.60
N ASP A 83 -10.36 7.12 5.94
CA ASP A 83 -11.49 6.99 5.00
C ASP A 83 -11.32 7.84 3.73
N ARG A 84 -10.78 9.05 3.86
CA ARG A 84 -10.54 9.93 2.73
C ARG A 84 -9.42 9.42 1.83
N LEU A 85 -8.34 8.92 2.42
CA LEU A 85 -7.20 8.38 1.67
C LEU A 85 -7.61 7.14 0.90
N TYR A 86 -8.32 6.26 1.56
CA TYR A 86 -8.84 5.03 1.01
C TYR A 86 -9.71 5.29 -0.25
N ARG A 87 -10.68 6.21 -0.13
CA ARG A 87 -11.54 6.60 -1.26
C ARG A 87 -10.75 7.24 -2.41
N LEU A 88 -9.85 8.17 -2.09
CA LEU A 88 -9.03 8.83 -3.13
C LEU A 88 -8.23 7.82 -3.96
N THR A 89 -7.70 6.78 -3.30
CA THR A 89 -6.92 5.74 -4.00
C THR A 89 -7.81 4.84 -4.86
N LEU A 90 -9.06 4.63 -4.49
CA LEU A 90 -10.00 3.88 -5.33
C LEU A 90 -10.53 4.69 -6.51
N GLU A 91 -10.66 6.01 -6.35
CA GLU A 91 -11.27 6.89 -7.34
C GLU A 91 -10.28 7.45 -8.37
N LYS A 92 -9.01 7.57 -8.00
CA LYS A 92 -8.02 8.26 -8.82
C LYS A 92 -6.95 7.32 -9.36
N PRO A 93 -6.64 7.38 -10.66
CA PRO A 93 -5.50 6.67 -11.21
C PRO A 93 -4.19 7.19 -10.61
N ASN A 94 -3.16 6.36 -10.60
CA ASN A 94 -1.82 6.68 -10.08
C ASN A 94 -1.77 7.03 -8.58
N TYR A 95 -2.82 6.72 -7.83
CA TYR A 95 -2.82 6.85 -6.37
C TYR A 95 -2.51 5.50 -5.72
N GLY A 96 -1.71 5.51 -4.68
CA GLY A 96 -1.35 4.35 -3.88
C GLY A 96 -1.46 4.62 -2.39
N LEU A 97 -1.76 3.58 -1.65
CA LEU A 97 -1.69 3.55 -0.18
C LEU A 97 -0.56 2.64 0.26
N PHE A 98 0.13 2.97 1.32
CA PHE A 98 1.04 2.03 1.97
C PHE A 98 0.72 1.89 3.46
N SER A 99 1.27 0.87 4.11
CA SER A 99 0.88 0.42 5.45
C SER A 99 -0.62 0.11 5.55
N THR A 100 -1.14 -0.51 4.49
CA THR A 100 -2.55 -0.87 4.36
C THR A 100 -2.74 -2.35 4.65
N THR A 101 -3.69 -2.68 5.50
CA THR A 101 -3.99 -4.07 5.85
C THR A 101 -4.62 -4.78 4.65
N TYR A 102 -4.03 -5.91 4.27
CA TYR A 102 -4.60 -6.83 3.30
C TYR A 102 -5.71 -7.65 3.96
N THR A 103 -6.89 -7.65 3.35
CA THR A 103 -8.02 -8.53 3.71
C THR A 103 -8.63 -9.14 2.44
N GLU A 104 -9.41 -10.20 2.57
CA GLU A 104 -10.08 -10.81 1.41
C GLU A 104 -11.08 -9.85 0.75
N GLU A 105 -11.73 -8.98 1.52
CA GLU A 105 -12.65 -7.95 1.02
C GLU A 105 -11.91 -6.87 0.22
N ARG A 106 -10.69 -6.51 0.64
CA ARG A 106 -9.87 -5.49 -0.03
C ARG A 106 -9.07 -6.04 -1.21
N LYS A 107 -8.84 -7.35 -1.25
CA LYS A 107 -8.03 -8.01 -2.27
C LYS A 107 -8.41 -7.63 -3.70
N PRO A 108 -9.69 -7.65 -4.12
CA PRO A 108 -10.07 -7.31 -5.48
C PRO A 108 -10.01 -5.80 -5.80
N LEU A 109 -9.86 -4.93 -4.79
CA LEU A 109 -9.96 -3.48 -4.95
C LEU A 109 -8.63 -2.83 -5.34
N PHE A 110 -7.50 -3.51 -5.10
CA PHE A 110 -6.16 -2.95 -5.31
C PHE A 110 -5.23 -3.95 -5.97
N LYS A 111 -4.17 -3.44 -6.56
CA LYS A 111 -2.97 -4.21 -6.88
C LYS A 111 -2.02 -4.14 -5.68
N TRP A 112 -1.64 -5.28 -5.17
CA TRP A 112 -0.89 -5.40 -3.93
C TRP A 112 0.58 -5.67 -4.18
N VAL A 113 1.43 -5.01 -3.41
CA VAL A 113 2.87 -5.26 -3.34
C VAL A 113 3.26 -5.39 -1.86
N GLY A 114 3.95 -6.44 -1.50
CA GLY A 114 4.36 -6.68 -0.12
C GLY A 114 4.36 -8.16 0.26
N PRO A 115 4.30 -8.49 1.55
CA PRO A 115 4.04 -7.60 2.70
C PRO A 115 5.23 -6.73 3.10
N ILE A 116 4.98 -5.52 3.61
CA ILE A 116 6.01 -4.68 4.25
C ILE A 116 6.25 -5.17 5.68
N ALA A 117 5.18 -5.42 6.43
CA ALA A 117 5.24 -5.88 7.82
C ALA A 117 4.04 -6.79 8.14
N LYS A 118 4.17 -7.55 9.22
CA LYS A 118 3.07 -8.28 9.84
C LYS A 118 2.69 -7.57 11.14
N THR A 119 1.42 -7.25 11.30
CA THR A 119 0.86 -6.62 12.50
C THR A 119 -0.31 -7.42 13.03
N GLY A 120 -0.67 -7.20 14.28
CA GLY A 120 -1.84 -7.78 14.91
C GLY A 120 -2.74 -6.69 15.49
N TRP A 121 -4.01 -6.98 15.64
CA TRP A 121 -4.94 -6.10 16.32
C TRP A 121 -5.07 -6.47 17.78
N VAL A 122 -5.27 -5.46 18.62
CA VAL A 122 -5.51 -5.61 20.04
C VAL A 122 -6.73 -4.79 20.44
N LEU A 123 -7.47 -5.26 21.42
CA LEU A 123 -8.50 -4.48 22.09
C LEU A 123 -7.87 -3.73 23.25
N LEU A 124 -8.13 -2.44 23.30
CA LEU A 124 -7.66 -1.57 24.39
C LEU A 124 -8.86 -1.14 25.22
N ALA A 125 -8.67 -1.13 26.53
CA ALA A 125 -9.62 -0.59 27.48
C ALA A 125 -8.95 0.47 28.34
N ALA A 126 -9.72 1.43 28.86
CA ALA A 126 -9.21 2.44 29.77
C ALA A 126 -8.63 1.78 31.04
N PRO A 127 -7.56 2.32 31.63
CA PRO A 127 -7.03 1.82 32.88
C PRO A 127 -8.07 1.84 34.01
N GLY A 128 -8.00 0.86 34.89
CA GLY A 128 -8.86 0.82 36.10
C GLY A 128 -10.27 0.26 35.88
N ASN A 129 -10.57 -0.30 34.70
CA ASN A 129 -11.82 -1.05 34.51
C ASN A 129 -11.62 -2.55 34.70
N ASP A 130 -12.70 -3.27 35.03
CA ASP A 130 -12.72 -4.70 35.25
C ASP A 130 -13.03 -5.52 33.98
N ILE A 131 -12.84 -4.94 32.79
CA ILE A 131 -13.13 -5.60 31.53
C ILE A 131 -12.16 -6.77 31.33
N LYS A 132 -12.72 -7.97 31.24
CA LYS A 132 -11.99 -9.19 30.91
C LYS A 132 -12.53 -9.75 29.62
N VAL A 133 -11.68 -9.84 28.61
CA VAL A 133 -11.99 -10.39 27.28
C VAL A 133 -10.99 -11.48 26.99
N SER A 134 -11.46 -12.72 26.90
CA SER A 134 -10.65 -13.88 26.55
C SER A 134 -11.00 -14.42 25.17
N THR A 135 -12.18 -14.11 24.67
CA THR A 135 -12.69 -14.54 23.36
C THR A 135 -13.35 -13.38 22.63
N LEU A 136 -13.55 -13.50 21.31
CA LEU A 136 -14.33 -12.51 20.55
C LEU A 136 -15.78 -12.42 21.02
N GLN A 137 -16.37 -13.51 21.50
CA GLN A 137 -17.71 -13.54 22.08
C GLN A 137 -17.80 -12.70 23.36
N ASP A 138 -16.75 -12.67 24.17
CA ASP A 138 -16.68 -11.80 25.33
C ASP A 138 -16.62 -10.34 24.92
N ALA A 139 -15.94 -10.03 23.83
CA ALA A 139 -15.84 -8.67 23.30
C ALA A 139 -17.20 -8.15 22.78
N ALA A 140 -18.06 -9.01 22.25
CA ALA A 140 -19.38 -8.65 21.72
C ALA A 140 -20.32 -8.01 22.74
N LYS A 141 -20.05 -8.13 24.05
CA LYS A 141 -20.82 -7.49 25.14
C LYS A 141 -20.55 -6.00 25.27
N TYR A 142 -19.48 -5.50 24.64
CA TYR A 142 -19.01 -4.12 24.79
C TYR A 142 -19.18 -3.34 23.48
N ARG A 143 -19.27 -2.02 23.60
CA ARG A 143 -19.17 -1.13 22.44
C ARG A 143 -17.69 -0.92 22.13
N ILE A 144 -17.28 -1.35 20.96
CA ILE A 144 -15.90 -1.25 20.48
C ILE A 144 -15.85 -0.13 19.45
N GLY A 145 -14.96 0.84 19.64
CA GLY A 145 -14.68 1.88 18.66
C GLY A 145 -13.63 1.43 17.67
N ALA A 146 -13.80 1.81 16.41
CA ALA A 146 -12.83 1.61 15.34
C ALA A 146 -12.87 2.81 14.39
N TYR A 147 -11.84 2.94 13.54
CA TYR A 147 -11.87 3.94 12.48
C TYR A 147 -12.82 3.51 11.36
N LYS A 148 -13.49 4.49 10.77
CA LYS A 148 -14.37 4.26 9.63
C LYS A 148 -13.57 3.73 8.43
N ASN A 149 -14.07 2.65 7.82
CA ASN A 149 -13.42 1.93 6.71
C ASN A 149 -12.03 1.35 7.05
N ASP A 150 -11.68 1.25 8.33
CA ASP A 150 -10.55 0.43 8.71
C ASP A 150 -10.85 -1.07 8.56
N ALA A 151 -9.81 -1.87 8.42
CA ALA A 151 -9.93 -3.31 8.26
C ALA A 151 -10.60 -4.02 9.46
N VAL A 152 -10.48 -3.44 10.66
CA VAL A 152 -11.13 -3.97 11.89
C VAL A 152 -12.61 -3.59 11.99
N SER A 153 -13.10 -2.68 11.16
CA SER A 153 -14.50 -2.25 11.15
C SER A 153 -15.33 -2.91 10.05
N GLN A 154 -14.71 -3.77 9.28
CA GLN A 154 -15.32 -4.61 8.24
C GLN A 154 -15.58 -6.01 8.78
#